data_05a25f8c8ff11237972b4565fd4a8a6e
#
_entry.id   05a25f8c8ff11237972b4565fd4a8a6e
#
_cell.length_a   1.000
_cell.length_b   1.000
_cell.length_c   1.000
_cell.angle_alpha   90.00
_cell.angle_beta   90.00
_cell.angle_gamma   90.00
#
_symmetry.space_group_name_H-M   'P 1'
#
loop_
_entity.id
_entity.type
_entity.pdbx_description
1 polymer ?
#
loop_
_entity_poly.entity_id
_entity_poly.type
_entity_poly.pdbx_seq_one_letter_code
_entity_poly.pdbx_strand_id
1 'polypeptide(L)'
;MEQRRRLFAGNRVRDLRRRLALPQAALAARLGVSVSYLSQIENEERPLTPPVLIALSREFPDLWGDVGSDDSTAELVRAIEAATDSSIGAAPLDEAAVQRGVEKHPALARRMVALHDAWRRAQAQLRVLDDKVESGAGHGSALPWEAVRDWYQAEGNYIDPLDRAAEALAESFDHPRAIEDRLRGWHGIRIEEARDDDTRLSRFDPDARRLVISGVLPPESRAFLLAQRLASLEFTNEMRAVADASGLASPEARELLGLGLANYAAGALLMPYTRFRDAARDLRHDIDRLRQRFGTSFEQACHRLSTLQRPGAQGIPFFFCRVDMAGNITKRHSATRLEFARFGGACPLWVVHEAVAIPDRILTQLAQTPDGARYVIMAKGLVKPSASYDRPPRRYAVALGCEESHGGAFVYADGLRPGGAATPIGTSCRICPRPDCDQRAFPPAAGDIRIDPDLRGAVPYSF
;
A
#
# COMPACT_ATOMS: atom_id res chain seq x y z
N MET A 1 49.92 -8.69 1.18
CA MET A 1 50.36 -7.29 0.90
C MET A 1 49.06 -6.48 0.76
N GLU A 2 48.71 -5.76 1.83
CA GLU A 2 47.56 -4.84 1.83
C GLU A 2 47.81 -3.72 0.82
N GLN A 3 46.96 -3.61 -0.20
CA GLN A 3 46.95 -2.46 -1.10
C GLN A 3 46.57 -1.22 -0.29
N ARG A 4 47.53 -0.31 -0.08
CA ARG A 4 47.29 0.99 0.56
C ARG A 4 46.25 1.74 -0.27
N ARG A 5 45.05 1.84 0.26
CA ARG A 5 43.91 2.60 -0.31
C ARG A 5 44.36 4.05 -0.56
N ARG A 6 44.20 4.54 -1.80
CA ARG A 6 44.50 5.92 -2.18
C ARG A 6 43.24 6.75 -1.96
N LEU A 7 43.29 7.70 -1.01
CA LEU A 7 42.16 8.57 -0.68
C LEU A 7 42.23 9.84 -1.54
N PHE A 8 41.19 10.02 -2.40
CA PHE A 8 40.94 11.23 -3.17
C PHE A 8 39.86 12.05 -2.46
N ALA A 9 40.14 13.23 -1.95
CA ALA A 9 39.24 14.13 -1.28
C ALA A 9 39.53 15.61 -1.59
N GLY A 10 39.99 15.87 -2.81
CA GLY A 10 40.42 17.20 -3.23
C GLY A 10 39.29 18.23 -3.22
N ASN A 11 38.11 17.86 -3.60
CA ASN A 11 36.94 18.73 -3.51
C ASN A 11 36.64 19.15 -2.07
N ARG A 12 36.78 18.24 -1.11
CA ARG A 12 36.58 18.54 0.32
C ARG A 12 37.69 19.51 0.85
N VAL A 13 38.91 19.35 0.41
CA VAL A 13 40.03 20.29 0.74
C VAL A 13 39.73 21.65 0.15
N ARG A 14 39.26 21.73 -1.09
CA ARG A 14 38.87 22.97 -1.75
C ARG A 14 37.71 23.65 -1.04
N ASP A 15 36.69 22.93 -0.65
CA ASP A 15 35.52 23.45 0.07
C ASP A 15 35.89 23.93 1.46
N LEU A 16 36.74 23.20 2.18
CA LEU A 16 37.30 23.64 3.45
C LEU A 16 38.03 25.00 3.31
N ARG A 17 38.89 25.09 2.30
CA ARG A 17 39.62 26.32 2.03
C ARG A 17 38.68 27.50 1.69
N ARG A 18 37.66 27.26 0.89
CA ARG A 18 36.64 28.27 0.53
C ARG A 18 35.82 28.71 1.73
N ARG A 19 35.38 27.79 2.59
CA ARG A 19 34.63 28.09 3.83
C ARG A 19 35.43 28.95 4.78
N LEU A 20 36.76 28.72 4.82
CA LEU A 20 37.68 29.49 5.68
C LEU A 20 38.19 30.76 4.98
N ALA A 21 37.76 31.07 3.78
CA ALA A 21 38.18 32.18 2.93
C ALA A 21 39.73 32.27 2.82
N LEU A 22 40.43 31.11 2.79
CA LEU A 22 41.89 31.05 2.71
C LEU A 22 42.40 31.07 1.27
N PRO A 23 43.43 31.85 0.93
CA PRO A 23 44.19 31.68 -0.29
C PRO A 23 44.84 30.29 -0.34
N GLN A 24 45.02 29.73 -1.55
CA GLN A 24 45.65 28.40 -1.74
C GLN A 24 47.05 28.34 -1.11
N ALA A 25 47.86 29.44 -1.20
CA ALA A 25 49.15 29.54 -0.58
C ALA A 25 49.09 29.46 0.95
N ALA A 26 48.11 30.08 1.57
CA ALA A 26 47.95 30.07 3.02
C ALA A 26 47.58 28.67 3.56
N LEU A 27 46.71 27.94 2.86
CA LEU A 27 46.37 26.57 3.22
C LEU A 27 47.56 25.63 2.99
N ALA A 28 48.28 25.77 1.87
CA ALA A 28 49.47 24.99 1.57
C ALA A 28 50.55 25.14 2.68
N ALA A 29 50.79 26.37 3.15
CA ALA A 29 51.71 26.65 4.23
C ALA A 29 51.29 25.99 5.55
N ARG A 30 49.99 26.01 5.91
CA ARG A 30 49.47 25.36 7.13
C ARG A 30 49.60 23.83 7.07
N LEU A 31 49.43 23.26 5.88
CA LEU A 31 49.53 21.80 5.68
C LEU A 31 50.97 21.32 5.44
N GLY A 32 51.96 22.25 5.37
CA GLY A 32 53.35 21.92 5.12
C GLY A 32 53.65 21.36 3.73
N VAL A 33 52.87 21.79 2.72
CA VAL A 33 52.98 21.31 1.33
C VAL A 33 53.22 22.48 0.36
N SER A 34 53.72 22.19 -0.85
CA SER A 34 53.80 23.21 -1.90
C SER A 34 52.42 23.60 -2.45
N VAL A 35 52.30 24.84 -2.91
CA VAL A 35 51.06 25.32 -3.55
C VAL A 35 50.67 24.47 -4.74
N SER A 36 51.63 24.06 -5.56
CA SER A 36 51.46 23.19 -6.71
C SER A 36 50.92 21.80 -6.30
N TYR A 37 51.43 21.24 -5.20
CA TYR A 37 50.99 19.95 -4.69
C TYR A 37 49.58 20.05 -4.12
N LEU A 38 49.25 21.12 -3.40
CA LEU A 38 47.86 21.37 -2.94
C LEU A 38 46.90 21.54 -4.11
N SER A 39 47.31 22.24 -5.15
CA SER A 39 46.51 22.40 -6.38
C SER A 39 46.18 21.05 -7.05
N GLN A 40 47.17 20.16 -7.14
CA GLN A 40 46.98 18.80 -7.68
C GLN A 40 46.05 17.97 -6.80
N ILE A 41 46.12 18.12 -5.48
CA ILE A 41 45.15 17.48 -4.56
C ILE A 41 43.75 18.05 -4.80
N GLU A 42 43.57 19.38 -4.78
CA GLU A 42 42.29 20.03 -4.96
C GLU A 42 41.65 19.73 -6.32
N ASN A 43 42.43 19.43 -7.35
CA ASN A 43 41.99 19.04 -8.66
C ASN A 43 41.83 17.51 -8.83
N GLU A 44 42.02 16.75 -7.73
CA GLU A 44 41.93 15.29 -7.71
C GLU A 44 42.96 14.58 -8.62
N GLU A 45 44.00 15.27 -9.01
CA GLU A 45 45.12 14.69 -9.78
C GLU A 45 46.02 13.84 -8.89
N ARG A 46 46.01 14.09 -7.57
CA ARG A 46 46.77 13.34 -6.58
C ARG A 46 45.94 12.98 -5.34
N PRO A 47 46.13 11.76 -4.80
CA PRO A 47 45.47 11.36 -3.57
C PRO A 47 46.04 12.10 -2.37
N LEU A 48 45.22 12.24 -1.29
CA LEU A 48 45.70 12.66 0.01
C LEU A 48 46.69 11.63 0.57
N THR A 49 47.88 12.07 0.88
CA THR A 49 48.86 11.23 1.59
C THR A 49 48.59 11.25 3.11
N PRO A 50 48.98 10.18 3.85
CA PRO A 50 48.80 10.14 5.30
C PRO A 50 49.36 11.37 6.05
N PRO A 51 50.52 11.95 5.69
CA PRO A 51 50.98 13.16 6.33
C PRO A 51 50.07 14.37 6.15
N VAL A 52 49.49 14.52 4.93
CA VAL A 52 48.55 15.63 4.64
C VAL A 52 47.23 15.42 5.37
N LEU A 53 46.75 14.18 5.46
CA LEU A 53 45.56 13.83 6.20
C LEU A 53 45.69 14.14 7.69
N ILE A 54 46.82 13.78 8.29
CA ILE A 54 47.15 14.09 9.70
C ILE A 54 47.22 15.61 9.91
N ALA A 55 47.85 16.34 8.98
CA ALA A 55 47.93 17.78 9.06
C ALA A 55 46.52 18.44 8.99
N LEU A 56 45.63 17.97 8.10
CA LEU A 56 44.25 18.44 8.00
C LEU A 56 43.44 18.16 9.26
N SER A 57 43.56 16.97 9.84
CA SER A 57 42.86 16.62 11.08
C SER A 57 43.36 17.39 12.29
N ARG A 58 44.65 17.73 12.34
CA ARG A 58 45.26 18.52 13.43
C ARG A 58 44.93 20.01 13.33
N GLU A 59 44.98 20.57 12.12
CA GLU A 59 44.74 22.00 11.88
C GLU A 59 43.24 22.37 11.88
N PHE A 60 42.35 21.38 11.53
CA PHE A 60 40.90 21.60 11.38
C PHE A 60 40.09 20.46 11.99
N PRO A 61 40.20 20.16 13.30
CA PRO A 61 39.60 19.00 13.93
C PRO A 61 38.06 18.96 13.76
N ASP A 62 37.41 20.11 13.93
CA ASP A 62 35.94 20.21 13.86
C ASP A 62 35.37 20.11 12.43
N LEU A 63 36.19 20.34 11.42
CA LEU A 63 35.76 20.36 10.01
C LEU A 63 36.26 19.14 9.22
N TRP A 64 37.25 18.41 9.78
CA TRP A 64 37.87 17.26 9.14
C TRP A 64 37.77 15.96 9.95
N GLY A 65 37.20 15.98 11.15
CA GLY A 65 37.12 14.84 12.07
C GLY A 65 36.27 13.65 11.56
N ASP A 66 35.43 13.83 10.54
CA ASP A 66 34.50 12.84 10.05
C ASP A 66 34.95 12.20 8.70
N VAL A 67 36.24 11.86 8.60
CA VAL A 67 36.80 11.13 7.44
C VAL A 67 36.83 9.64 7.75
N GLY A 68 35.68 9.00 7.79
CA GLY A 68 35.66 7.59 8.13
C GLY A 68 34.33 6.86 8.05
N SER A 69 33.39 7.19 7.17
CA SER A 69 32.32 6.27 6.89
C SER A 69 32.55 5.52 5.57
N ASP A 70 33.21 4.37 5.68
CA ASP A 70 33.28 3.35 4.62
C ASP A 70 31.85 2.95 4.12
N ASP A 71 30.84 3.12 4.96
CA ASP A 71 29.43 2.83 4.67
C ASP A 71 28.85 3.72 3.56
N SER A 72 29.14 5.01 3.54
CA SER A 72 28.54 5.91 2.53
C SER A 72 29.10 5.67 1.12
N THR A 73 30.36 5.25 1.00
CA THR A 73 30.97 4.93 -0.30
C THR A 73 30.46 3.59 -0.81
N ALA A 74 30.36 2.58 0.05
CA ALA A 74 29.82 1.26 -0.32
C ALA A 74 28.31 1.34 -0.68
N GLU A 75 27.55 2.19 0.01
CA GLU A 75 26.15 2.45 -0.32
C GLU A 75 26.01 3.16 -1.68
N LEU A 76 26.87 4.14 -1.96
CA LEU A 76 26.89 4.86 -3.23
C LEU A 76 27.33 3.95 -4.40
N VAL A 77 28.27 3.03 -4.20
CA VAL A 77 28.66 2.00 -5.18
C VAL A 77 27.46 1.14 -5.51
N ARG A 78 26.79 0.56 -4.51
CA ARG A 78 25.58 -0.26 -4.73
C ARG A 78 24.48 0.51 -5.44
N ALA A 79 24.28 1.80 -5.11
CA ALA A 79 23.27 2.63 -5.77
C ALA A 79 23.62 2.92 -7.23
N ILE A 80 24.91 3.10 -7.57
CA ILE A 80 25.35 3.26 -8.97
C ILE A 80 25.23 1.94 -9.75
N GLU A 81 25.56 0.81 -9.16
CA GLU A 81 25.35 -0.51 -9.77
C GLU A 81 23.88 -0.75 -10.10
N ALA A 82 22.99 -0.46 -9.15
CA ALA A 82 21.55 -0.52 -9.38
C ALA A 82 21.06 0.47 -10.46
N ALA A 83 21.70 1.64 -10.58
CA ALA A 83 21.35 2.66 -11.58
C ALA A 83 21.92 2.36 -12.97
N THR A 84 22.87 1.45 -13.09
CA THR A 84 23.56 1.09 -14.34
C THR A 84 23.32 -0.36 -14.75
N ASP A 85 22.22 -0.94 -14.31
CA ASP A 85 21.85 -2.29 -14.71
C ASP A 85 21.55 -2.37 -16.23
N SER A 86 21.44 -3.59 -16.76
CA SER A 86 21.29 -3.86 -18.19
C SER A 86 20.03 -3.26 -18.84
N SER A 87 19.13 -2.68 -18.05
CA SER A 87 17.87 -2.08 -18.54
C SER A 87 18.06 -0.79 -19.35
N ILE A 88 19.23 -0.15 -19.25
CA ILE A 88 19.55 1.09 -19.99
C ILE A 88 20.23 0.86 -21.35
N GLY A 89 20.34 -0.38 -21.83
CA GLY A 89 20.89 -0.67 -23.15
C GLY A 89 22.39 -0.37 -23.34
N ALA A 90 23.11 -0.10 -22.24
CA ALA A 90 24.55 0.11 -22.23
C ALA A 90 25.29 -1.16 -21.81
N ALA A 91 26.53 -1.33 -22.23
CA ALA A 91 27.35 -2.44 -21.75
C ALA A 91 27.51 -2.35 -20.22
N PRO A 92 27.40 -3.50 -19.49
CA PRO A 92 27.54 -3.51 -18.04
C PRO A 92 28.92 -2.98 -17.64
N LEU A 93 28.94 -2.17 -16.59
CA LEU A 93 30.18 -1.65 -16.03
C LEU A 93 30.82 -2.72 -15.13
N ASP A 94 32.15 -2.83 -15.20
CA ASP A 94 32.93 -3.63 -14.25
C ASP A 94 32.84 -3.01 -12.85
N GLU A 95 32.58 -3.83 -11.82
CA GLU A 95 32.49 -3.42 -10.40
C GLU A 95 33.68 -2.55 -9.97
N ALA A 96 34.91 -2.95 -10.38
CA ALA A 96 36.11 -2.17 -10.11
C ALA A 96 36.10 -0.80 -10.81
N ALA A 97 35.45 -0.68 -11.98
CA ALA A 97 35.30 0.61 -12.66
C ALA A 97 34.28 1.49 -11.95
N VAL A 98 33.16 0.95 -11.47
CA VAL A 98 32.16 1.67 -10.66
C VAL A 98 32.80 2.19 -9.38
N GLN A 99 33.51 1.33 -8.64
CA GLN A 99 34.18 1.72 -7.40
C GLN A 99 35.19 2.84 -7.66
N ARG A 100 36.05 2.72 -8.68
CA ARG A 100 36.99 3.80 -9.04
C ARG A 100 36.30 5.09 -9.44
N GLY A 101 35.17 5.01 -10.14
CA GLY A 101 34.35 6.15 -10.54
C GLY A 101 33.76 6.89 -9.32
N VAL A 102 33.19 6.14 -8.38
CA VAL A 102 32.62 6.68 -7.13
C VAL A 102 33.72 7.34 -6.27
N GLU A 103 34.86 6.68 -6.12
CA GLU A 103 35.98 7.22 -5.32
C GLU A 103 36.56 8.51 -5.93
N LYS A 104 36.69 8.57 -7.25
CA LYS A 104 37.24 9.75 -7.95
C LYS A 104 36.25 10.89 -8.09
N HIS A 105 34.98 10.58 -8.27
CA HIS A 105 33.93 11.56 -8.58
C HIS A 105 32.66 11.38 -7.74
N PRO A 106 32.73 11.43 -6.39
CA PRO A 106 31.58 11.14 -5.52
C PRO A 106 30.42 12.10 -5.72
N ALA A 107 30.68 13.34 -6.12
CA ALA A 107 29.63 14.31 -6.43
C ALA A 107 28.88 13.94 -7.71
N LEU A 108 29.58 13.46 -8.75
CA LEU A 108 28.98 12.97 -9.97
C LEU A 108 28.16 11.70 -9.73
N ALA A 109 28.69 10.76 -8.95
CA ALA A 109 28.01 9.54 -8.56
C ALA A 109 26.69 9.84 -7.84
N ARG A 110 26.70 10.73 -6.83
CA ARG A 110 25.47 11.19 -6.14
C ARG A 110 24.46 11.83 -7.12
N ARG A 111 24.94 12.60 -8.08
CA ARG A 111 24.07 13.21 -9.08
C ARG A 111 23.44 12.19 -10.01
N MET A 112 24.18 11.14 -10.40
CA MET A 112 23.65 10.03 -11.20
C MET A 112 22.59 9.25 -10.44
N VAL A 113 22.81 8.91 -9.17
CA VAL A 113 21.81 8.25 -8.34
C VAL A 113 20.54 9.11 -8.21
N ALA A 114 20.70 10.41 -7.91
CA ALA A 114 19.57 11.33 -7.83
C ALA A 114 18.80 11.46 -9.15
N LEU A 115 19.50 11.42 -10.29
CA LEU A 115 18.90 11.43 -11.61
C LEU A 115 18.16 10.13 -11.90
N HIS A 116 18.74 8.99 -11.56
CA HIS A 116 18.10 7.68 -11.69
C HIS A 116 16.84 7.58 -10.84
N ASP A 117 16.88 8.04 -9.58
CA ASP A 117 15.69 8.09 -8.71
C ASP A 117 14.60 9.02 -9.25
N ALA A 118 15.00 10.18 -9.82
CA ALA A 118 14.05 11.08 -10.48
C ALA A 118 13.43 10.43 -11.73
N TRP A 119 14.23 9.73 -12.52
CA TRP A 119 13.76 8.97 -13.69
C TRP A 119 12.81 7.84 -13.29
N ARG A 120 13.12 7.06 -12.25
CA ARG A 120 12.23 6.01 -11.72
C ARG A 120 10.89 6.61 -11.25
N ARG A 121 10.93 7.75 -10.54
CA ARG A 121 9.70 8.45 -10.13
C ARG A 121 8.90 8.93 -11.34
N ALA A 122 9.56 9.51 -12.35
CA ALA A 122 8.90 9.94 -13.58
C ALA A 122 8.28 8.75 -14.34
N GLN A 123 8.98 7.64 -14.45
CA GLN A 123 8.44 6.41 -15.04
C GLN A 123 7.23 5.85 -14.25
N ALA A 124 7.30 5.86 -12.91
CA ALA A 124 6.16 5.46 -12.09
C ALA A 124 4.95 6.39 -12.31
N GLN A 125 5.20 7.70 -12.46
CA GLN A 125 4.14 8.68 -12.79
C GLN A 125 3.57 8.47 -14.19
N LEU A 126 4.41 8.18 -15.19
CA LEU A 126 3.95 7.87 -16.55
C LEU A 126 3.11 6.59 -16.59
N ARG A 127 3.48 5.55 -15.84
CA ARG A 127 2.65 4.34 -15.69
C ARG A 127 1.28 4.65 -15.10
N VAL A 128 1.25 5.53 -14.09
CA VAL A 128 -0.02 5.99 -13.49
C VAL A 128 -0.84 6.81 -14.50
N LEU A 129 -0.19 7.58 -15.37
CA LEU A 129 -0.85 8.36 -16.43
C LEU A 129 -1.35 7.46 -17.57
N ASP A 130 -0.62 6.46 -17.98
CA ASP A 130 -1.05 5.46 -18.97
C ASP A 130 -2.30 4.71 -18.48
N ASP A 131 -2.28 4.26 -17.23
CA ASP A 131 -3.46 3.66 -16.61
C ASP A 131 -4.66 4.64 -16.51
N LYS A 132 -4.38 5.95 -16.35
CA LYS A 132 -5.43 6.99 -16.34
C LYS A 132 -5.98 7.31 -17.73
N VAL A 133 -5.15 7.34 -18.75
CA VAL A 133 -5.56 7.57 -20.15
C VAL A 133 -6.46 6.43 -20.63
N GLU A 134 -6.14 5.18 -20.31
CA GLU A 134 -7.00 4.03 -20.64
C GLU A 134 -8.33 4.04 -19.88
N SER A 135 -8.35 4.61 -18.66
CA SER A 135 -9.59 4.76 -17.87
C SER A 135 -10.44 5.97 -18.25
N GLY A 136 -10.01 6.78 -19.24
CA GLY A 136 -10.72 7.98 -19.67
C GLY A 136 -10.68 9.15 -18.66
N ALA A 137 -9.85 9.05 -17.61
CA ALA A 137 -9.72 10.09 -16.61
C ALA A 137 -8.76 11.19 -17.07
N GLY A 138 -9.30 12.38 -17.31
CA GLY A 138 -8.56 13.57 -17.76
C GLY A 138 -7.45 13.99 -16.81
N HIS A 139 -6.51 14.74 -17.35
CA HIS A 139 -5.28 15.22 -16.73
C HIS A 139 -5.49 16.01 -15.43
N GLY A 140 -4.85 15.61 -14.32
CA GLY A 140 -4.46 16.58 -13.31
C GLY A 140 -4.64 16.30 -11.83
N SER A 141 -5.61 15.51 -11.34
CA SER A 141 -5.71 15.19 -9.90
C SER A 141 -6.15 13.75 -9.67
N ALA A 142 -5.71 13.15 -8.57
CA ALA A 142 -6.23 11.86 -8.14
C ALA A 142 -7.75 11.95 -8.04
N LEU A 143 -8.46 10.97 -8.60
CA LEU A 143 -9.92 10.94 -8.52
C LEU A 143 -10.35 10.91 -7.03
N PRO A 144 -11.45 11.58 -6.65
CA PRO A 144 -11.85 11.71 -5.25
C PRO A 144 -11.84 10.39 -4.48
N TRP A 145 -12.32 9.30 -5.09
CA TRP A 145 -12.35 7.97 -4.44
C TRP A 145 -10.96 7.33 -4.31
N GLU A 146 -10.00 7.66 -5.18
CA GLU A 146 -8.62 7.19 -5.07
C GLU A 146 -7.91 7.89 -3.93
N ALA A 147 -8.08 9.22 -3.81
CA ALA A 147 -7.54 9.99 -2.72
C ALA A 147 -8.03 9.49 -1.36
N VAL A 148 -9.32 9.18 -1.24
CA VAL A 148 -9.91 8.61 -0.02
C VAL A 148 -9.35 7.21 0.26
N ARG A 149 -9.18 6.38 -0.75
CA ARG A 149 -8.64 5.03 -0.60
C ARG A 149 -7.18 5.04 -0.16
N ASP A 150 -6.37 5.92 -0.79
CA ASP A 150 -4.96 6.08 -0.44
C ASP A 150 -4.81 6.65 0.98
N TRP A 151 -5.72 7.53 1.40
CA TRP A 151 -5.81 8.01 2.77
C TRP A 151 -6.08 6.89 3.77
N TYR A 152 -7.11 6.04 3.53
CA TYR A 152 -7.37 4.87 4.41
C TYR A 152 -6.17 3.95 4.51
N GLN A 153 -5.44 3.74 3.43
CA GLN A 153 -4.24 2.91 3.44
C GLN A 153 -3.11 3.54 4.25
N ALA A 154 -2.92 4.86 4.16
CA ALA A 154 -1.95 5.60 4.97
C ALA A 154 -2.26 5.54 6.47
N GLU A 155 -3.55 5.56 6.84
CA GLU A 155 -4.02 5.38 8.23
C GLU A 155 -4.00 3.90 8.70
N GLY A 156 -3.44 2.98 7.90
CA GLY A 156 -3.43 1.55 8.23
C GLY A 156 -4.83 0.93 8.33
N ASN A 157 -5.84 1.55 7.72
CA ASN A 157 -7.26 1.17 7.76
C ASN A 157 -7.86 1.15 9.18
N TYR A 158 -7.24 1.80 10.15
CA TYR A 158 -7.71 1.89 11.53
C TYR A 158 -7.88 3.36 11.95
N ILE A 159 -9.08 3.72 12.40
CA ILE A 159 -9.45 5.07 12.79
C ILE A 159 -9.74 5.11 14.29
N ASP A 160 -8.72 5.35 15.10
CA ASP A 160 -8.76 5.23 16.56
C ASP A 160 -9.92 5.99 17.22
N PRO A 161 -10.18 7.30 16.93
CA PRO A 161 -11.24 8.03 17.60
C PRO A 161 -12.62 7.41 17.34
N LEU A 162 -12.91 6.98 16.12
CA LEU A 162 -14.20 6.39 15.77
C LEU A 162 -14.35 4.98 16.32
N ASP A 163 -13.27 4.20 16.33
CA ASP A 163 -13.31 2.84 16.84
C ASP A 163 -13.55 2.81 18.34
N ARG A 164 -12.90 3.71 19.09
CA ARG A 164 -13.11 3.84 20.55
C ARG A 164 -14.50 4.37 20.89
N ALA A 165 -14.97 5.38 20.18
CA ALA A 165 -16.31 5.92 20.39
C ALA A 165 -17.39 4.86 20.10
N ALA A 166 -17.22 4.10 19.00
CA ALA A 166 -18.13 3.02 18.66
C ALA A 166 -18.11 1.87 19.68
N GLU A 167 -16.93 1.49 20.15
CA GLU A 167 -16.79 0.44 21.18
C GLU A 167 -17.47 0.86 22.50
N ALA A 168 -17.23 2.10 22.97
CA ALA A 168 -17.85 2.64 24.17
C ALA A 168 -19.39 2.73 24.05
N LEU A 169 -19.89 3.18 22.91
CA LEU A 169 -21.33 3.22 22.67
C LEU A 169 -21.95 1.82 22.65
N ALA A 170 -21.27 0.86 22.03
CA ALA A 170 -21.75 -0.52 21.90
C ALA A 170 -21.82 -1.24 23.25
N GLU A 171 -21.08 -0.81 24.29
CA GLU A 171 -21.21 -1.33 25.64
C GLU A 171 -22.59 -1.06 26.27
N SER A 172 -23.27 0.01 25.82
CA SER A 172 -24.62 0.36 26.27
C SER A 172 -25.73 -0.47 25.59
N PHE A 173 -25.38 -1.30 24.61
CA PHE A 173 -26.35 -2.09 23.84
C PHE A 173 -26.49 -3.49 24.46
N ASP A 174 -27.64 -3.76 25.06
CA ASP A 174 -27.96 -4.98 25.78
C ASP A 174 -28.85 -5.97 24.99
N HIS A 175 -29.36 -5.54 23.82
CA HIS A 175 -30.23 -6.38 22.97
C HIS A 175 -30.07 -6.04 21.46
N PRO A 176 -30.48 -6.95 20.56
CA PRO A 176 -30.26 -6.79 19.11
C PRO A 176 -30.93 -5.57 18.46
N ARG A 177 -31.97 -5.00 19.08
CA ARG A 177 -32.68 -3.81 18.57
C ARG A 177 -32.20 -2.51 19.21
N ALA A 178 -31.21 -2.52 20.09
CA ALA A 178 -30.76 -1.33 20.82
C ALA A 178 -30.41 -0.14 19.90
N ILE A 179 -29.81 -0.40 18.73
CA ILE A 179 -29.55 0.63 17.71
C ILE A 179 -30.84 1.25 17.18
N GLU A 180 -31.83 0.43 16.84
CA GLU A 180 -33.12 0.90 16.35
C GLU A 180 -33.90 1.69 17.41
N ASP A 181 -33.91 1.20 18.64
CA ASP A 181 -34.57 1.87 19.77
C ASP A 181 -33.90 3.20 20.13
N ARG A 182 -32.56 3.27 20.04
CA ARG A 182 -31.82 4.53 20.22
C ARG A 182 -32.13 5.55 19.12
N LEU A 183 -32.22 5.11 17.86
CA LEU A 183 -32.64 5.98 16.75
C LEU A 183 -34.04 6.52 16.96
N ARG A 184 -34.98 5.70 17.42
CA ARG A 184 -36.37 6.12 17.67
C ARG A 184 -36.52 6.94 18.95
N GLY A 185 -36.00 6.44 20.06
CA GLY A 185 -36.22 7.06 21.38
C GLY A 185 -35.38 8.30 21.62
N TRP A 186 -34.08 8.27 21.24
CA TRP A 186 -33.18 9.39 21.52
C TRP A 186 -33.12 10.41 20.39
N HIS A 187 -33.11 9.93 19.14
CA HIS A 187 -33.04 10.82 17.97
C HIS A 187 -34.39 11.15 17.33
N GLY A 188 -35.48 10.54 17.81
CA GLY A 188 -36.83 10.79 17.29
C GLY A 188 -37.01 10.37 15.83
N ILE A 189 -36.21 9.41 15.32
CA ILE A 189 -36.26 8.97 13.94
C ILE A 189 -37.35 7.94 13.73
N ARG A 190 -38.25 8.20 12.79
CA ARG A 190 -39.22 7.23 12.30
C ARG A 190 -38.55 6.32 11.27
N ILE A 191 -38.55 5.03 11.52
CA ILE A 191 -38.00 4.03 10.63
C ILE A 191 -39.14 3.34 9.91
N GLU A 192 -39.13 3.45 8.58
CA GLU A 192 -40.16 2.95 7.69
C GLU A 192 -39.52 2.00 6.65
N GLU A 193 -40.31 1.10 6.13
CA GLU A 193 -39.92 0.20 5.08
C GLU A 193 -40.32 0.78 3.72
N ALA A 194 -39.39 0.76 2.75
CA ALA A 194 -39.64 1.24 1.40
C ALA A 194 -40.61 0.29 0.65
N ARG A 195 -41.41 0.85 -0.24
CA ARG A 195 -42.21 0.07 -1.18
C ARG A 195 -41.30 -0.66 -2.17
N ASP A 196 -41.81 -1.75 -2.74
CA ASP A 196 -41.03 -2.69 -3.57
C ASP A 196 -40.44 -2.09 -4.85
N ASP A 197 -40.89 -0.93 -5.31
CA ASP A 197 -40.39 -0.22 -6.50
C ASP A 197 -39.18 0.69 -6.25
N ASP A 198 -38.83 0.97 -5.01
CA ASP A 198 -37.67 1.80 -4.69
C ASP A 198 -36.34 1.03 -4.78
N THR A 199 -35.47 1.42 -5.70
CA THR A 199 -34.15 0.81 -5.92
C THR A 199 -33.09 1.22 -4.92
N ARG A 200 -33.36 2.21 -4.09
CA ARG A 200 -32.43 2.74 -3.08
C ARG A 200 -32.36 1.82 -1.87
N LEU A 201 -31.17 1.65 -1.33
CA LEU A 201 -30.99 0.84 -0.10
C LEU A 201 -31.60 1.54 1.12
N SER A 202 -31.43 2.87 1.22
CA SER A 202 -32.06 3.69 2.23
C SER A 202 -32.13 5.15 1.78
N ARG A 203 -33.08 5.88 2.40
CA ARG A 203 -33.19 7.35 2.27
C ARG A 203 -33.48 7.96 3.64
N PHE A 204 -32.72 8.98 4.00
CA PHE A 204 -32.99 9.75 5.20
C PHE A 204 -33.49 11.16 4.83
N ASP A 205 -34.57 11.57 5.45
CA ASP A 205 -35.16 12.90 5.38
C ASP A 205 -34.90 13.56 6.75
N PRO A 206 -33.97 14.53 6.83
CA PRO A 206 -33.61 15.17 8.10
C PRO A 206 -34.75 16.03 8.66
N ASP A 207 -35.52 16.71 7.81
CA ASP A 207 -36.59 17.59 8.23
C ASP A 207 -37.78 16.81 8.81
N ALA A 208 -38.14 15.73 8.15
CA ALA A 208 -39.19 14.80 8.61
C ALA A 208 -38.68 13.83 9.68
N ARG A 209 -37.38 13.78 9.99
CA ARG A 209 -36.73 12.77 10.84
C ARG A 209 -37.15 11.35 10.45
N ARG A 210 -37.13 11.05 9.16
CA ARG A 210 -37.63 9.81 8.61
C ARG A 210 -36.54 9.05 7.86
N LEU A 211 -36.29 7.82 8.28
CA LEU A 211 -35.38 6.87 7.63
C LEU A 211 -36.21 5.78 6.95
N VAL A 212 -36.18 5.77 5.63
CA VAL A 212 -36.82 4.73 4.82
C VAL A 212 -35.73 3.74 4.42
N ILE A 213 -35.94 2.45 4.68
CA ILE A 213 -35.00 1.36 4.35
C ILE A 213 -35.74 0.37 3.44
N SER A 214 -35.05 -0.13 2.42
CA SER A 214 -35.60 -1.13 1.49
C SER A 214 -35.97 -2.43 2.23
N GLY A 215 -37.22 -2.90 2.03
CA GLY A 215 -37.76 -4.10 2.67
C GLY A 215 -37.15 -5.41 2.19
N VAL A 216 -36.49 -5.39 1.02
CA VAL A 216 -35.88 -6.58 0.42
C VAL A 216 -34.42 -6.83 0.92
N LEU A 217 -33.93 -5.98 1.81
CA LEU A 217 -32.56 -6.15 2.34
C LEU A 217 -32.50 -7.30 3.36
N PRO A 218 -31.42 -8.10 3.31
CA PRO A 218 -31.13 -9.07 4.35
C PRO A 218 -30.98 -8.38 5.72
N PRO A 219 -31.31 -9.06 6.83
CA PRO A 219 -31.26 -8.49 8.19
C PRO A 219 -29.94 -7.81 8.54
N GLU A 220 -28.79 -8.41 8.15
CA GLU A 220 -27.45 -7.86 8.40
C GLU A 220 -27.17 -6.58 7.60
N SER A 221 -27.79 -6.44 6.41
CA SER A 221 -27.67 -5.19 5.62
C SER A 221 -28.55 -4.10 6.22
N ARG A 222 -29.74 -4.43 6.69
CA ARG A 222 -30.63 -3.52 7.42
C ARG A 222 -29.96 -3.01 8.71
N ALA A 223 -29.40 -3.92 9.51
CA ALA A 223 -28.68 -3.59 10.73
C ALA A 223 -27.50 -2.64 10.46
N PHE A 224 -26.78 -2.88 9.37
CA PHE A 224 -25.67 -2.00 8.96
C PHE A 224 -26.13 -0.58 8.61
N LEU A 225 -27.23 -0.42 7.89
CA LEU A 225 -27.76 0.91 7.55
C LEU A 225 -28.28 1.66 8.77
N LEU A 226 -28.88 0.96 9.73
CA LEU A 226 -29.28 1.54 11.03
C LEU A 226 -28.05 1.99 11.82
N ALA A 227 -27.02 1.15 11.91
CA ALA A 227 -25.76 1.48 12.58
C ALA A 227 -25.05 2.65 11.91
N GLN A 228 -25.03 2.70 10.56
CA GLN A 228 -24.46 3.80 9.79
C GLN A 228 -25.18 5.13 10.06
N ARG A 229 -26.52 5.09 10.14
CA ARG A 229 -27.31 6.28 10.49
C ARG A 229 -27.03 6.74 11.91
N LEU A 230 -27.00 5.81 12.86
CA LEU A 230 -26.67 6.12 14.26
C LEU A 230 -25.27 6.73 14.37
N ALA A 231 -24.27 6.12 13.74
CA ALA A 231 -22.90 6.62 13.73
C ALA A 231 -22.81 8.04 13.14
N SER A 232 -23.56 8.32 12.05
CA SER A 232 -23.61 9.66 11.45
C SER A 232 -24.18 10.73 12.37
N LEU A 233 -24.97 10.35 13.36
CA LEU A 233 -25.56 11.29 14.32
C LEU A 233 -24.72 11.42 15.60
N GLU A 234 -24.23 10.30 16.12
CA GLU A 234 -23.53 10.25 17.41
C GLU A 234 -22.06 10.64 17.30
N PHE A 235 -21.38 10.35 16.15
CA PHE A 235 -19.95 10.59 15.97
C PHE A 235 -19.65 11.71 14.98
N THR A 236 -20.57 12.69 14.84
CA THR A 236 -20.40 13.82 13.92
C THR A 236 -19.12 14.61 14.18
N ASN A 237 -18.77 14.82 15.45
CA ASN A 237 -17.60 15.61 15.85
C ASN A 237 -16.30 14.85 15.54
N GLU A 238 -16.25 13.57 15.87
CA GLU A 238 -15.11 12.69 15.60
C GLU A 238 -14.88 12.55 14.09
N MET A 239 -15.95 12.33 13.31
CA MET A 239 -15.86 12.24 11.86
C MET A 239 -15.39 13.56 11.24
N ARG A 240 -15.88 14.70 11.73
CA ARG A 240 -15.45 16.02 11.27
C ARG A 240 -13.98 16.25 11.57
N ALA A 241 -13.55 15.98 12.80
CA ALA A 241 -12.15 16.14 13.20
C ALA A 241 -11.21 15.30 12.34
N VAL A 242 -11.58 14.04 12.05
CA VAL A 242 -10.82 13.16 11.15
C VAL A 242 -10.81 13.69 9.71
N ALA A 243 -11.95 14.14 9.20
CA ALA A 243 -12.04 14.68 7.83
C ALA A 243 -11.24 15.99 7.68
N ASP A 244 -11.26 16.88 8.67
CA ASP A 244 -10.48 18.12 8.67
C ASP A 244 -8.97 17.86 8.74
N ALA A 245 -8.56 16.85 9.49
CA ALA A 245 -7.15 16.44 9.60
C ALA A 245 -6.65 15.63 8.38
N SER A 246 -7.53 15.17 7.49
CA SER A 246 -7.20 14.24 6.40
C SER A 246 -6.25 14.80 5.33
N GLY A 247 -6.13 16.12 5.20
CA GLY A 247 -5.36 16.77 4.14
C GLY A 247 -5.97 16.63 2.74
N LEU A 248 -7.17 16.08 2.58
CA LEU A 248 -7.84 15.96 1.29
C LEU A 248 -8.27 17.32 0.75
N ALA A 249 -7.75 17.69 -0.42
CA ALA A 249 -7.97 19.02 -1.01
C ALA A 249 -9.36 19.16 -1.65
N SER A 250 -9.88 18.10 -2.30
CA SER A 250 -11.16 18.15 -3.02
C SER A 250 -12.36 18.06 -2.06
N PRO A 251 -13.38 18.93 -2.20
CA PRO A 251 -14.64 18.83 -1.46
C PRO A 251 -15.31 17.46 -1.61
N GLU A 252 -15.34 16.93 -2.84
CA GLU A 252 -15.94 15.64 -3.16
C GLU A 252 -15.19 14.48 -2.47
N ALA A 253 -13.87 14.56 -2.36
CA ALA A 253 -13.08 13.57 -1.61
C ALA A 253 -13.41 13.64 -0.12
N ARG A 254 -13.60 14.83 0.46
CA ARG A 254 -14.00 14.98 1.87
C ARG A 254 -15.41 14.46 2.13
N GLU A 255 -16.36 14.69 1.23
CA GLU A 255 -17.71 14.12 1.32
C GLU A 255 -17.68 12.59 1.25
N LEU A 256 -16.92 12.03 0.30
CA LEU A 256 -16.73 10.57 0.19
C LEU A 256 -16.03 10.00 1.43
N LEU A 257 -15.05 10.71 1.99
CA LEU A 257 -14.43 10.32 3.25
C LEU A 257 -15.47 10.29 4.38
N GLY A 258 -16.32 11.30 4.51
CA GLY A 258 -17.39 11.34 5.50
C GLY A 258 -18.32 10.12 5.42
N LEU A 259 -18.74 9.74 4.21
CA LEU A 259 -19.52 8.52 3.99
C LEU A 259 -18.72 7.26 4.37
N GLY A 260 -17.43 7.22 4.06
CA GLY A 260 -16.52 6.13 4.43
C GLY A 260 -16.38 6.00 5.94
N LEU A 261 -16.18 7.11 6.65
CA LEU A 261 -16.08 7.15 8.11
C LEU A 261 -17.36 6.68 8.79
N ALA A 262 -18.54 7.08 8.29
CA ALA A 262 -19.82 6.58 8.79
C ALA A 262 -19.99 5.06 8.59
N ASN A 263 -19.53 4.54 7.45
CA ASN A 263 -19.51 3.09 7.20
C ASN A 263 -18.50 2.36 8.10
N TYR A 264 -17.33 2.97 8.35
CA TYR A 264 -16.34 2.43 9.27
C TYR A 264 -16.92 2.33 10.69
N ALA A 265 -17.49 3.42 11.18
CA ALA A 265 -18.09 3.48 12.51
C ALA A 265 -19.28 2.51 12.67
N ALA A 266 -20.10 2.33 11.62
CA ALA A 266 -21.15 1.31 11.61
C ALA A 266 -20.57 -0.11 11.78
N GLY A 267 -19.50 -0.43 11.10
CA GLY A 267 -18.79 -1.70 11.28
C GLY A 267 -18.24 -1.86 12.70
N ALA A 268 -17.69 -0.79 13.26
CA ALA A 268 -17.17 -0.78 14.63
C ALA A 268 -18.27 -0.91 15.69
N LEU A 269 -19.45 -0.32 15.48
CA LEU A 269 -20.62 -0.50 16.35
C LEU A 269 -21.15 -1.94 16.36
N LEU A 270 -21.27 -2.54 15.18
CA LEU A 270 -21.80 -3.91 15.03
C LEU A 270 -20.77 -4.96 15.51
N MET A 271 -19.49 -4.65 15.37
CA MET A 271 -18.36 -5.53 15.70
C MET A 271 -17.35 -4.77 16.58
N PRO A 272 -17.68 -4.50 17.87
CA PRO A 272 -16.82 -3.74 18.77
C PRO A 272 -15.42 -4.36 18.88
N TYR A 273 -14.40 -3.52 18.92
CA TYR A 273 -13.00 -3.91 18.69
C TYR A 273 -12.56 -5.11 19.51
N THR A 274 -12.56 -4.98 20.82
CA THR A 274 -12.04 -6.00 21.73
C THR A 274 -12.85 -7.31 21.62
N ARG A 275 -14.18 -7.19 21.67
CA ARG A 275 -15.08 -8.36 21.56
C ARG A 275 -14.93 -9.10 20.23
N PHE A 276 -14.78 -8.35 19.13
CA PHE A 276 -14.64 -8.96 17.81
C PHE A 276 -13.25 -9.56 17.61
N ARG A 277 -12.18 -8.86 18.01
CA ARG A 277 -10.80 -9.36 17.95
C ARG A 277 -10.63 -10.67 18.73
N ASP A 278 -11.13 -10.71 19.97
CA ASP A 278 -10.98 -11.88 20.84
C ASP A 278 -11.80 -13.06 20.29
N ALA A 279 -13.03 -12.81 19.84
CA ALA A 279 -13.82 -13.82 19.13
C ALA A 279 -13.13 -14.34 17.86
N ALA A 280 -12.47 -13.45 17.11
CA ALA A 280 -11.73 -13.86 15.91
C ALA A 280 -10.56 -14.79 16.26
N ARG A 281 -9.83 -14.50 17.33
CA ARG A 281 -8.75 -15.38 17.83
C ARG A 281 -9.28 -16.75 18.25
N ASP A 282 -10.32 -16.76 19.08
CA ASP A 282 -10.94 -18.00 19.59
C ASP A 282 -11.47 -18.89 18.47
N LEU A 283 -11.99 -18.30 17.42
CA LEU A 283 -12.56 -18.98 16.26
C LEU A 283 -11.54 -19.19 15.12
N ARG A 284 -10.25 -18.87 15.35
CA ARG A 284 -9.22 -18.94 14.33
C ARG A 284 -9.62 -18.23 13.03
N HIS A 285 -10.29 -17.08 13.18
CA HIS A 285 -10.76 -16.20 12.10
C HIS A 285 -11.72 -16.89 11.11
N ASP A 286 -12.54 -17.84 11.58
CA ASP A 286 -13.63 -18.44 10.80
C ASP A 286 -14.72 -17.39 10.53
N ILE A 287 -14.81 -16.94 9.29
CA ILE A 287 -15.69 -15.83 8.90
C ILE A 287 -17.17 -16.20 9.05
N ASP A 288 -17.57 -17.45 8.74
CA ASP A 288 -18.96 -17.86 8.84
C ASP A 288 -19.41 -17.92 10.30
N ARG A 289 -18.54 -18.34 11.22
CA ARG A 289 -18.83 -18.32 12.66
C ARG A 289 -18.83 -16.91 13.23
N LEU A 290 -17.92 -16.05 12.79
CA LEU A 290 -17.86 -14.64 13.18
C LEU A 290 -19.11 -13.87 12.75
N ARG A 291 -19.50 -13.96 11.49
CA ARG A 291 -20.70 -13.28 11.00
C ARG A 291 -21.97 -13.73 11.70
N GLN A 292 -22.08 -15.01 12.06
CA GLN A 292 -23.20 -15.54 12.84
C GLN A 292 -23.22 -14.97 14.25
N ARG A 293 -22.05 -14.93 14.93
CA ARG A 293 -21.93 -14.41 16.30
C ARG A 293 -22.28 -12.94 16.41
N PHE A 294 -21.98 -12.14 15.37
CA PHE A 294 -22.17 -10.68 15.36
C PHE A 294 -23.37 -10.22 14.51
N GLY A 295 -24.12 -11.12 13.91
CA GLY A 295 -25.28 -10.77 13.07
C GLY A 295 -24.90 -9.93 11.84
N THR A 296 -23.72 -10.17 11.26
CA THR A 296 -23.18 -9.39 10.14
C THR A 296 -23.05 -10.22 8.86
N SER A 297 -22.85 -9.57 7.72
CA SER A 297 -22.60 -10.29 6.47
C SER A 297 -21.16 -10.80 6.39
N PHE A 298 -20.92 -11.77 5.50
CA PHE A 298 -19.59 -12.29 5.23
C PHE A 298 -18.59 -11.19 4.83
N GLU A 299 -19.02 -10.28 3.94
CA GLU A 299 -18.22 -9.13 3.51
C GLU A 299 -17.88 -8.18 4.66
N GLN A 300 -18.86 -7.90 5.55
CA GLN A 300 -18.66 -7.02 6.71
C GLN A 300 -17.65 -7.61 7.69
N ALA A 301 -17.73 -8.90 8.00
CA ALA A 301 -16.78 -9.58 8.86
C ALA A 301 -15.36 -9.58 8.27
N CYS A 302 -15.20 -9.90 6.97
CA CYS A 302 -13.91 -9.82 6.28
C CYS A 302 -13.33 -8.40 6.33
N HIS A 303 -14.15 -7.39 6.03
CA HIS A 303 -13.73 -6.01 6.07
C HIS A 303 -13.29 -5.59 7.48
N ARG A 304 -14.07 -5.96 8.52
CA ARG A 304 -13.72 -5.63 9.90
C ARG A 304 -12.39 -6.24 10.34
N LEU A 305 -12.10 -7.47 9.94
CA LEU A 305 -10.81 -8.12 10.23
C LEU A 305 -9.62 -7.33 9.68
N SER A 306 -9.77 -6.71 8.49
CA SER A 306 -8.69 -5.90 7.90
C SER A 306 -8.46 -4.56 8.60
N THR A 307 -9.35 -4.16 9.53
CA THR A 307 -9.26 -2.90 10.29
C THR A 307 -8.78 -3.09 11.74
N LEU A 308 -8.45 -4.30 12.17
CA LEU A 308 -8.02 -4.58 13.54
C LEU A 308 -6.54 -4.22 13.78
N GLN A 309 -6.20 -2.93 13.63
CA GLN A 309 -4.82 -2.44 13.71
C GLN A 309 -4.57 -1.46 14.86
N ARG A 310 -5.38 -1.54 15.96
CA ARG A 310 -5.20 -0.70 17.15
C ARG A 310 -3.81 -0.90 17.75
N PRO A 311 -3.00 0.17 17.95
CA PRO A 311 -1.68 0.05 18.58
C PRO A 311 -1.75 -0.65 19.96
N GLY A 312 -0.86 -1.62 20.14
CA GLY A 312 -0.81 -2.44 21.38
C GLY A 312 -1.89 -3.53 21.51
N ALA A 313 -2.84 -3.59 20.58
CA ALA A 313 -3.93 -4.57 20.59
C ALA A 313 -4.29 -5.10 19.19
N GLN A 314 -3.30 -5.16 18.30
CA GLN A 314 -3.49 -5.54 16.90
C GLN A 314 -4.00 -6.97 16.74
N GLY A 315 -4.82 -7.17 15.72
CA GLY A 315 -5.15 -8.47 15.16
C GLY A 315 -4.09 -8.93 14.15
N ILE A 316 -4.41 -9.99 13.41
CA ILE A 316 -3.60 -10.41 12.26
C ILE A 316 -3.70 -9.32 11.19
N PRO A 317 -2.57 -8.90 10.58
CA PRO A 317 -2.61 -8.00 9.45
C PRO A 317 -3.20 -8.74 8.25
N PHE A 318 -4.45 -8.40 7.90
CA PHE A 318 -5.14 -8.92 6.73
C PHE A 318 -5.16 -7.89 5.61
N PHE A 319 -5.08 -8.36 4.37
CA PHE A 319 -5.62 -7.64 3.24
C PHE A 319 -7.03 -8.11 2.93
N PHE A 320 -7.86 -7.21 2.44
CA PHE A 320 -9.22 -7.46 1.96
C PHE A 320 -9.39 -6.86 0.58
N CYS A 321 -10.02 -7.58 -0.34
CA CYS A 321 -10.48 -7.00 -1.60
C CYS A 321 -11.84 -7.54 -2.01
N ARG A 322 -12.55 -6.73 -2.83
CA ARG A 322 -13.78 -7.14 -3.52
C ARG A 322 -13.59 -6.95 -5.01
N VAL A 323 -13.88 -8.01 -5.77
CA VAL A 323 -13.69 -8.07 -7.20
C VAL A 323 -15.04 -8.33 -7.87
N ASP A 324 -15.36 -7.59 -8.92
CA ASP A 324 -16.59 -7.79 -9.71
C ASP A 324 -16.41 -8.90 -10.76
N MET A 325 -17.48 -9.16 -11.55
CA MET A 325 -17.50 -10.18 -12.60
C MET A 325 -16.50 -9.91 -13.73
N ALA A 326 -16.06 -8.67 -13.92
CA ALA A 326 -15.09 -8.28 -14.94
C ALA A 326 -13.64 -8.30 -14.43
N GLY A 327 -13.42 -8.69 -13.15
CA GLY A 327 -12.11 -8.73 -12.53
C GLY A 327 -11.64 -7.39 -11.96
N ASN A 328 -12.48 -6.35 -11.92
CA ASN A 328 -12.11 -5.06 -11.35
C ASN A 328 -12.15 -5.11 -9.83
N ILE A 329 -11.11 -4.56 -9.19
CA ILE A 329 -11.08 -4.41 -7.73
C ILE A 329 -11.93 -3.19 -7.34
N THR A 330 -13.13 -3.44 -6.87
CA THR A 330 -14.11 -2.41 -6.50
C THR A 330 -13.96 -1.91 -5.05
N LYS A 331 -13.31 -2.68 -4.19
CA LYS A 331 -12.97 -2.30 -2.81
C LYS A 331 -11.67 -3.01 -2.40
N ARG A 332 -10.79 -2.30 -1.71
CA ARG A 332 -9.54 -2.88 -1.21
C ARG A 332 -9.12 -2.20 0.09
N HIS A 333 -8.55 -2.99 0.98
CA HIS A 333 -7.87 -2.57 2.20
C HIS A 333 -6.68 -3.50 2.41
N SER A 334 -5.55 -3.01 2.84
CA SER A 334 -4.41 -3.84 3.17
C SER A 334 -3.72 -3.34 4.43
N ALA A 335 -3.56 -4.23 5.40
CA ALA A 335 -2.68 -4.08 6.53
C ALA A 335 -1.40 -4.91 6.35
N THR A 336 -1.21 -5.52 5.16
CA THR A 336 -0.05 -6.33 4.78
C THR A 336 0.81 -5.57 3.75
N ARG A 337 1.95 -6.14 3.38
CA ARG A 337 2.80 -5.61 2.30
C ARG A 337 2.21 -5.83 0.89
N LEU A 338 1.10 -6.58 0.77
CA LEU A 338 0.49 -6.83 -0.53
C LEU A 338 -0.04 -5.52 -1.12
N GLU A 339 0.54 -5.12 -2.23
CA GLU A 339 0.06 -4.01 -3.03
C GLU A 339 -0.95 -4.50 -4.07
N PHE A 340 -2.07 -3.83 -4.14
CA PHE A 340 -3.07 -4.07 -5.18
C PHE A 340 -2.80 -3.22 -6.41
N ALA A 341 -3.17 -3.74 -7.59
CA ALA A 341 -3.23 -2.91 -8.79
C ALA A 341 -4.10 -1.67 -8.51
N ARG A 342 -3.60 -0.51 -8.88
CA ARG A 342 -4.37 0.74 -8.74
C ARG A 342 -5.50 0.78 -9.76
N PHE A 343 -5.22 0.29 -10.96
CA PHE A 343 -6.12 0.26 -12.11
C PHE A 343 -5.96 -1.06 -12.86
N GLY A 344 -6.98 -1.41 -13.66
CA GLY A 344 -6.98 -2.62 -14.45
C GLY A 344 -7.33 -3.88 -13.67
N GLY A 345 -7.25 -5.02 -14.33
CA GLY A 345 -7.52 -6.33 -13.75
C GLY A 345 -6.43 -6.78 -12.79
N ALA A 346 -6.82 -7.42 -11.71
CA ALA A 346 -5.90 -8.16 -10.86
C ALA A 346 -5.28 -9.34 -11.63
N CYS A 347 -4.17 -9.89 -11.09
CA CYS A 347 -3.52 -11.05 -11.70
C CYS A 347 -4.52 -12.21 -11.91
N PRO A 348 -4.63 -12.78 -13.13
CA PRO A 348 -5.60 -13.84 -13.43
C PRO A 348 -5.39 -15.12 -12.60
N LEU A 349 -4.21 -15.32 -12.02
CA LEU A 349 -3.90 -16.46 -11.15
C LEU A 349 -4.44 -16.33 -9.73
N TRP A 350 -5.09 -15.21 -9.38
CA TRP A 350 -5.71 -15.08 -8.07
C TRP A 350 -7.01 -15.90 -7.99
N VAL A 351 -7.12 -16.67 -6.92
CA VAL A 351 -8.32 -17.49 -6.64
C VAL A 351 -9.62 -16.69 -6.54
N VAL A 352 -9.55 -15.39 -6.33
CA VAL A 352 -10.72 -14.52 -6.27
C VAL A 352 -11.50 -14.49 -7.58
N HIS A 353 -10.84 -14.65 -8.73
CA HIS A 353 -11.50 -14.69 -10.04
C HIS A 353 -12.32 -15.99 -10.21
N GLU A 354 -11.77 -17.11 -9.76
CA GLU A 354 -12.51 -18.38 -9.74
C GLU A 354 -13.70 -18.31 -8.78
N ALA A 355 -13.54 -17.70 -7.62
CA ALA A 355 -14.60 -17.56 -6.62
C ALA A 355 -15.83 -16.78 -7.16
N VAL A 356 -15.64 -15.80 -8.04
CA VAL A 356 -16.77 -15.07 -8.68
C VAL A 356 -17.67 -16.02 -9.47
N ALA A 357 -17.09 -17.03 -10.13
CA ALA A 357 -17.81 -17.99 -10.95
C ALA A 357 -18.53 -19.06 -10.12
N ILE A 358 -18.08 -19.32 -8.90
CA ILE A 358 -18.59 -20.37 -8.00
C ILE A 358 -19.13 -19.73 -6.71
N PRO A 359 -20.35 -19.14 -6.73
CA PRO A 359 -20.92 -18.49 -5.55
C PRO A 359 -21.03 -19.42 -4.35
N ASP A 360 -20.93 -18.81 -3.16
CA ASP A 360 -21.07 -19.45 -1.84
C ASP A 360 -20.01 -20.51 -1.48
N ARG A 361 -19.14 -20.88 -2.40
CA ARG A 361 -18.00 -21.76 -2.12
C ARG A 361 -16.80 -20.95 -1.64
N ILE A 362 -16.18 -21.40 -0.56
CA ILE A 362 -14.90 -20.88 -0.10
C ILE A 362 -13.79 -21.60 -0.84
N LEU A 363 -12.92 -20.82 -1.48
CA LEU A 363 -11.71 -21.29 -2.15
C LEU A 363 -10.50 -20.75 -1.40
N THR A 364 -9.44 -21.56 -1.29
CA THR A 364 -8.21 -21.18 -0.60
C THR A 364 -7.01 -21.32 -1.54
N GLN A 365 -6.02 -20.47 -1.37
CA GLN A 365 -4.82 -20.45 -2.18
C GLN A 365 -3.61 -20.07 -1.33
N LEU A 366 -2.50 -20.80 -1.53
CA LEU A 366 -1.19 -20.33 -1.13
C LEU A 366 -0.57 -19.61 -2.32
N ALA A 367 -0.30 -18.33 -2.16
CA ALA A 367 0.18 -17.47 -3.23
C ALA A 367 1.54 -16.87 -2.90
N GLN A 368 2.34 -16.57 -3.94
CA GLN A 368 3.64 -15.93 -3.80
C GLN A 368 3.74 -14.74 -4.75
N THR A 369 4.08 -13.58 -4.23
CA THR A 369 4.36 -12.35 -4.98
C THR A 369 5.75 -12.36 -5.60
N PRO A 370 6.06 -11.48 -6.58
CA PRO A 370 7.37 -11.45 -7.25
C PRO A 370 8.55 -11.16 -6.32
N ASP A 371 8.33 -10.44 -5.22
CA ASP A 371 9.32 -10.18 -4.15
C ASP A 371 9.56 -11.37 -3.20
N GLY A 372 8.87 -12.49 -3.46
CA GLY A 372 9.02 -13.72 -2.68
C GLY A 372 8.11 -13.82 -1.46
N ALA A 373 7.34 -12.79 -1.13
CA ALA A 373 6.40 -12.84 -0.01
C ALA A 373 5.27 -13.85 -0.27
N ARG A 374 4.91 -14.61 0.76
CA ARG A 374 3.92 -15.69 0.65
C ARG A 374 2.69 -15.38 1.46
N TYR A 375 1.52 -15.68 0.89
CA TYR A 375 0.22 -15.34 1.46
C TYR A 375 -0.72 -16.54 1.45
N VAL A 376 -1.44 -16.71 2.55
CA VAL A 376 -2.65 -17.54 2.60
C VAL A 376 -3.84 -16.67 2.23
N ILE A 377 -4.56 -17.05 1.18
CA ILE A 377 -5.70 -16.31 0.65
C ILE A 377 -6.94 -17.19 0.73
N MET A 378 -8.03 -16.63 1.24
CA MET A 378 -9.38 -17.17 1.17
C MET A 378 -10.22 -16.27 0.27
N ALA A 379 -11.03 -16.85 -0.62
CA ALA A 379 -11.96 -16.13 -1.46
C ALA A 379 -13.34 -16.80 -1.45
N LYS A 380 -14.42 -15.99 -1.51
CA LYS A 380 -15.80 -16.45 -1.61
C LYS A 380 -16.59 -15.58 -2.57
N GLY A 381 -17.26 -16.21 -3.53
CA GLY A 381 -18.23 -15.57 -4.39
C GLY A 381 -19.51 -15.25 -3.63
N LEU A 382 -20.05 -14.04 -3.84
CA LEU A 382 -21.26 -13.56 -3.18
C LEU A 382 -22.28 -13.09 -4.21
N VAL A 383 -23.54 -13.44 -3.99
CA VAL A 383 -24.68 -13.00 -4.81
C VAL A 383 -25.61 -12.17 -3.93
N LYS A 384 -25.86 -10.92 -4.32
CA LYS A 384 -26.91 -10.09 -3.71
C LYS A 384 -28.13 -10.09 -4.61
N PRO A 385 -29.25 -10.67 -4.18
CA PRO A 385 -30.48 -10.71 -4.96
C PRO A 385 -30.95 -9.27 -5.28
N SER A 386 -31.61 -9.13 -6.41
CA SER A 386 -32.15 -7.86 -6.89
C SER A 386 -33.59 -7.60 -6.46
N ALA A 387 -34.23 -8.58 -5.82
CA ALA A 387 -35.64 -8.59 -5.46
C ALA A 387 -36.65 -8.53 -6.64
N SER A 388 -36.17 -8.51 -7.87
CA SER A 388 -37.02 -8.53 -9.08
C SER A 388 -36.38 -9.40 -10.14
N TYR A 389 -37.21 -10.10 -10.94
CA TYR A 389 -36.74 -10.97 -12.02
C TYR A 389 -36.07 -10.18 -13.16
N ASP A 390 -36.55 -9.00 -13.43
CA ASP A 390 -36.06 -8.13 -14.52
C ASP A 390 -34.74 -7.42 -14.17
N ARG A 391 -34.27 -7.56 -12.95
CA ARG A 391 -32.99 -6.96 -12.52
C ARG A 391 -31.98 -8.06 -12.23
N PRO A 392 -30.81 -8.05 -12.88
CA PRO A 392 -29.79 -9.05 -12.61
C PRO A 392 -29.29 -8.92 -11.18
N PRO A 393 -29.02 -10.02 -10.46
CA PRO A 393 -28.41 -10.00 -9.15
C PRO A 393 -26.99 -9.45 -9.24
N ARG A 394 -26.54 -8.72 -8.22
CA ARG A 394 -25.16 -8.26 -8.13
C ARG A 394 -24.27 -9.40 -7.70
N ARG A 395 -23.28 -9.71 -8.54
CA ARG A 395 -22.29 -10.76 -8.27
C ARG A 395 -20.91 -10.15 -8.09
N TYR A 396 -20.19 -10.61 -7.09
CA TYR A 396 -18.80 -10.26 -6.84
C TYR A 396 -18.16 -11.31 -5.94
N ALA A 397 -16.85 -11.32 -5.85
CA ALA A 397 -16.15 -12.11 -4.86
C ALA A 397 -15.45 -11.19 -3.85
N VAL A 398 -15.32 -11.68 -2.64
CA VAL A 398 -14.45 -11.09 -1.63
C VAL A 398 -13.27 -12.03 -1.37
N ALA A 399 -12.09 -11.46 -1.18
CA ALA A 399 -10.94 -12.18 -0.69
C ALA A 399 -10.40 -11.53 0.57
N LEU A 400 -9.93 -12.37 1.47
CA LEU A 400 -9.22 -12.02 2.70
C LEU A 400 -7.96 -12.87 2.76
N GLY A 401 -6.81 -12.27 3.09
CA GLY A 401 -5.58 -13.03 3.22
C GLY A 401 -4.57 -12.36 4.13
N CYS A 402 -3.63 -13.14 4.61
CA CYS A 402 -2.52 -12.70 5.46
C CYS A 402 -1.22 -13.33 4.99
N GLU A 403 -0.09 -12.83 5.48
CA GLU A 403 1.19 -13.49 5.26
C GLU A 403 1.16 -14.93 5.81
N GLU A 404 1.84 -15.86 5.14
CA GLU A 404 1.86 -17.29 5.51
C GLU A 404 2.31 -17.51 6.96
N SER A 405 3.15 -16.64 7.50
CA SER A 405 3.60 -16.67 8.91
C SER A 405 2.44 -16.63 9.92
N HIS A 406 1.31 -16.03 9.53
CA HIS A 406 0.09 -15.98 10.33
C HIS A 406 -0.90 -17.13 10.03
N GLY A 407 -0.59 -18.02 9.10
CA GLY A 407 -1.48 -19.09 8.64
C GLY A 407 -1.98 -20.00 9.76
N GLY A 408 -1.18 -20.28 10.78
CA GLY A 408 -1.57 -21.13 11.92
C GLY A 408 -2.79 -20.59 12.71
N ALA A 409 -3.05 -19.29 12.67
CA ALA A 409 -4.20 -18.66 13.30
C ALA A 409 -5.39 -18.43 12.34
N PHE A 410 -5.30 -18.86 11.09
CA PHE A 410 -6.31 -18.65 10.05
C PHE A 410 -6.85 -20.00 9.58
N VAL A 411 -8.06 -20.38 9.95
CA VAL A 411 -8.64 -21.70 9.70
C VAL A 411 -8.60 -22.14 8.24
N TYR A 412 -8.65 -21.20 7.32
CA TYR A 412 -8.60 -21.47 5.88
C TYR A 412 -7.21 -21.89 5.37
N ALA A 413 -6.19 -21.85 6.23
CA ALA A 413 -4.87 -22.40 5.93
C ALA A 413 -4.78 -23.92 6.19
N ASP A 414 -5.72 -24.51 6.93
CA ASP A 414 -5.64 -25.93 7.34
C ASP A 414 -5.59 -26.91 6.14
N GLY A 415 -6.20 -26.55 5.01
CA GLY A 415 -6.15 -27.31 3.77
C GLY A 415 -4.91 -27.07 2.91
N LEU A 416 -4.04 -26.12 3.30
CA LEU A 416 -2.83 -25.76 2.56
C LEU A 416 -1.59 -26.33 3.24
N ARG A 417 -0.64 -26.81 2.45
CA ARG A 417 0.63 -27.32 3.01
C ARG A 417 1.57 -26.12 3.29
N PRO A 418 1.93 -25.86 4.56
CA PRO A 418 2.91 -24.82 4.88
C PRO A 418 4.24 -25.08 4.16
N GLY A 419 4.86 -24.07 3.60
CA GLY A 419 6.08 -24.18 2.79
C GLY A 419 5.91 -24.92 1.46
N GLY A 420 4.69 -25.36 1.11
CA GLY A 420 4.38 -26.06 -0.13
C GLY A 420 4.47 -25.18 -1.38
N ALA A 421 4.13 -25.76 -2.54
CA ALA A 421 4.08 -25.01 -3.79
C ALA A 421 3.04 -23.87 -3.70
N ALA A 422 3.48 -22.64 -3.96
CA ALA A 422 2.64 -21.47 -3.99
C ALA A 422 2.36 -21.03 -5.42
N THR A 423 1.14 -20.54 -5.69
CA THR A 423 0.78 -19.96 -6.99
C THR A 423 1.56 -18.65 -7.18
N PRO A 424 2.30 -18.49 -8.28
CA PRO A 424 3.10 -17.29 -8.54
C PRO A 424 2.22 -16.14 -9.03
N ILE A 425 1.58 -15.43 -8.12
CA ILE A 425 0.74 -14.27 -8.43
C ILE A 425 1.57 -13.00 -8.68
N GLY A 426 0.97 -12.03 -9.38
CA GLY A 426 1.46 -10.67 -9.52
C GLY A 426 0.41 -9.65 -9.09
N THR A 427 0.78 -8.37 -9.11
CA THR A 427 -0.18 -7.28 -8.85
C THR A 427 -1.08 -7.05 -10.07
N SER A 428 -0.46 -6.88 -11.26
CA SER A 428 -1.09 -6.73 -12.57
C SER A 428 -0.09 -7.16 -13.63
N CYS A 429 -0.56 -7.67 -14.77
CA CYS A 429 0.34 -8.15 -15.84
C CYS A 429 1.31 -7.08 -16.35
N ARG A 430 0.87 -5.82 -16.45
CA ARG A 430 1.67 -4.70 -16.97
C ARG A 430 2.86 -4.31 -16.09
N ILE A 431 2.78 -4.57 -14.79
CA ILE A 431 3.85 -4.25 -13.84
C ILE A 431 4.48 -5.50 -13.20
N CYS A 432 4.09 -6.69 -13.65
CA CYS A 432 4.61 -7.94 -13.12
C CYS A 432 5.95 -8.29 -13.77
N PRO A 433 7.02 -8.42 -13.01
CA PRO A 433 8.36 -8.71 -13.54
C PRO A 433 8.61 -10.19 -13.88
N ARG A 434 7.62 -11.08 -13.67
CA ARG A 434 7.81 -12.51 -13.93
C ARG A 434 7.94 -12.80 -15.43
N PRO A 435 9.06 -13.34 -15.93
CA PRO A 435 9.25 -13.64 -17.34
C PRO A 435 8.38 -14.83 -17.79
N ASP A 436 8.28 -15.87 -16.95
CA ASP A 436 7.66 -17.15 -17.29
C ASP A 436 6.24 -17.22 -16.69
N CYS A 437 5.25 -16.66 -17.39
CA CYS A 437 3.86 -16.70 -16.95
C CYS A 437 2.93 -17.03 -18.12
N ASP A 438 2.43 -18.25 -18.17
CA ASP A 438 1.52 -18.76 -19.21
C ASP A 438 0.13 -18.10 -19.19
N GLN A 439 -0.22 -17.42 -18.08
CA GLN A 439 -1.50 -16.72 -17.90
C GLN A 439 -1.39 -15.20 -18.10
N ARG A 440 -0.27 -14.74 -18.64
CA ARG A 440 -0.06 -13.32 -18.87
C ARG A 440 -1.03 -12.77 -19.93
N ALA A 441 -1.85 -11.80 -19.52
CA ALA A 441 -2.83 -11.17 -20.42
C ALA A 441 -2.22 -9.99 -21.21
N PHE A 442 -1.22 -9.29 -20.65
CA PHE A 442 -0.60 -8.11 -21.24
C PHE A 442 0.92 -8.15 -21.07
N PRO A 443 1.70 -7.66 -22.05
CA PRO A 443 3.15 -7.49 -21.87
C PRO A 443 3.43 -6.47 -20.75
N PRO A 444 4.59 -6.56 -20.10
CA PRO A 444 5.01 -5.57 -19.12
C PRO A 444 5.24 -4.21 -19.81
N ALA A 445 4.84 -3.13 -19.14
CA ALA A 445 4.99 -1.77 -19.68
C ALA A 445 6.45 -1.31 -19.80
N ALA A 446 7.37 -1.96 -19.11
CA ALA A 446 8.79 -1.58 -19.02
C ALA A 446 9.76 -2.58 -19.69
N GLY A 447 9.28 -3.54 -20.46
CA GLY A 447 10.12 -4.55 -21.12
C GLY A 447 10.12 -4.41 -22.64
N ASP A 448 11.29 -4.61 -23.25
CA ASP A 448 11.37 -4.75 -24.70
C ASP A 448 10.79 -6.10 -25.10
N ILE A 449 9.75 -6.07 -25.93
CA ILE A 449 9.10 -7.28 -26.43
C ILE A 449 9.99 -7.91 -27.49
N ARG A 450 10.30 -9.19 -27.33
CA ARG A 450 11.01 -10.02 -28.29
C ARG A 450 10.06 -11.06 -28.87
N ILE A 451 9.94 -11.10 -30.17
CA ILE A 451 9.10 -12.07 -30.89
C ILE A 451 10.03 -12.98 -31.68
N ASP A 452 9.96 -14.27 -31.38
CA ASP A 452 10.62 -15.31 -32.15
C ASP A 452 9.56 -16.03 -32.99
N PRO A 453 9.59 -15.90 -34.33
CA PRO A 453 8.61 -16.52 -35.21
C PRO A 453 8.65 -18.06 -35.20
N ASP A 454 9.77 -18.64 -34.80
CA ASP A 454 9.99 -20.08 -34.77
C ASP A 454 9.66 -20.70 -33.40
N LEU A 455 9.42 -19.86 -32.37
CA LEU A 455 9.07 -20.31 -31.01
C LEU A 455 7.60 -20.05 -30.69
N ARG A 456 6.84 -21.12 -30.40
CA ARG A 456 5.45 -21.01 -29.93
C ARG A 456 5.33 -21.39 -28.46
N GLY A 457 5.19 -20.39 -27.60
CA GLY A 457 4.77 -20.54 -26.19
C GLY A 457 3.27 -20.27 -26.01
N ALA A 458 2.78 -20.39 -24.77
CA ALA A 458 1.43 -19.96 -24.40
C ALA A 458 1.26 -18.44 -24.58
N VAL A 459 2.32 -17.68 -24.37
CA VAL A 459 2.42 -16.24 -24.66
C VAL A 459 3.34 -16.08 -25.88
N PRO A 460 2.94 -15.30 -26.91
CA PRO A 460 3.66 -15.25 -28.20
C PRO A 460 4.88 -14.30 -28.19
N TYR A 461 5.34 -13.88 -27.03
CA TYR A 461 6.50 -12.98 -26.87
C TYR A 461 7.27 -13.29 -25.58
N SER A 462 8.52 -12.90 -25.51
CA SER A 462 9.34 -12.80 -24.31
C SER A 462 9.77 -11.34 -24.07
N PHE A 463 10.31 -11.01 -22.91
CA PHE A 463 10.79 -9.66 -22.56
C PHE A 463 11.96 -9.74 -21.56
#